data_55c9ec21f9ba0e488fc75385077be2ce
#
_entry.id   55c9ec21f9ba0e488fc75385077be2ce
#
_cell.length_a   1.000
_cell.length_b   1.000
_cell.length_c   1.000
_cell.angle_alpha   90.00
_cell.angle_beta   90.00
_cell.angle_gamma   90.00
#
_symmetry.space_group_name_H-M   'P 1'
#
loop_
_entity.id
_entity.type
_entity.pdbx_description
1 polymer ?
#
loop_
_entity_poly.entity_id
_entity_poly.type
_entity_poly.pdbx_seq_one_letter_code
_entity_poly.pdbx_strand_id
1 'polypeptide(L)'
;MRKIFSVAAVFLLLCGRPPVLASEIGDAVLKVFVTSNQMDFYRPWQSQGSTSATGSAVVLKGNRILTNAHVIADNTFIQLRKGSNPKKYSARAVAMGNDCDLALLTVDDPEFFKGIVPLDLGELPNLKETVTVIGYPEGGDKASITEGVVSRIEVTGYVQSARQLLSVQIDAAINPGNSGGPVIKDGKLVGIAMQGMMQSQNIGFMIPPPVIRHFLKDLDDGKYDGFPLLGIDINNTENQTLREFYKVGGLEGGVMISKVMPGSGADEKLRAGDVVLAIDGIPIGVDGTFKFRNEE
;
A
#
# COMPACT_ATOMS: atom_id res chain seq x y z
N MET A 1 -60.69 20.15 42.00
CA MET A 1 -59.97 18.92 41.62
C MET A 1 -59.15 19.17 40.37
N ARG A 2 -57.85 19.41 40.51
CA ARG A 2 -56.94 19.59 39.37
C ARG A 2 -56.21 18.27 39.10
N LYS A 3 -56.41 17.70 37.94
CA LYS A 3 -55.72 16.48 37.46
C LYS A 3 -54.35 16.89 36.92
N ILE A 4 -53.30 16.41 37.52
CA ILE A 4 -51.91 16.53 37.05
C ILE A 4 -51.65 15.32 36.13
N PHE A 5 -51.37 15.57 34.86
CA PHE A 5 -50.87 14.56 33.92
C PHE A 5 -49.34 14.60 33.95
N SER A 6 -48.72 13.55 34.46
CA SER A 6 -47.27 13.32 34.32
C SER A 6 -47.00 12.71 32.94
N VAL A 7 -46.28 13.44 32.11
CA VAL A 7 -45.71 12.93 30.85
C VAL A 7 -44.31 12.36 31.17
N ALA A 8 -44.22 11.04 31.14
CA ALA A 8 -42.91 10.37 31.24
C ALA A 8 -42.24 10.43 29.85
N ALA A 9 -41.23 11.24 29.72
CA ALA A 9 -40.35 11.24 28.55
C ALA A 9 -39.41 10.05 28.61
N VAL A 10 -39.62 9.06 27.75
CA VAL A 10 -38.70 7.94 27.52
C VAL A 10 -37.55 8.47 26.67
N PHE A 11 -36.40 8.76 27.30
CA PHE A 11 -35.15 8.97 26.59
C PHE A 11 -34.61 7.60 26.13
N LEU A 12 -34.81 7.29 24.84
CA LEU A 12 -34.03 6.22 24.18
C LEU A 12 -32.59 6.68 24.09
N LEU A 13 -31.75 6.23 25.03
CA LEU A 13 -30.31 6.26 24.91
C LEU A 13 -29.91 5.34 23.76
N LEU A 14 -29.70 5.91 22.57
CA LEU A 14 -28.90 5.30 21.53
C LEU A 14 -27.47 5.18 22.09
N CYS A 15 -27.18 4.05 22.74
CA CYS A 15 -25.81 3.63 23.03
C CYS A 15 -25.10 3.40 21.68
N GLY A 16 -24.60 4.47 21.07
CA GLY A 16 -23.52 4.36 20.12
C GLY A 16 -22.37 3.68 20.85
N ARG A 17 -21.94 2.50 20.37
CA ARG A 17 -20.71 1.87 20.86
C ARG A 17 -19.63 2.93 20.81
N PRO A 18 -18.90 3.18 21.91
CA PRO A 18 -17.72 4.06 21.84
C PRO A 18 -16.76 3.45 20.84
N PRO A 19 -16.00 4.28 20.11
CA PRO A 19 -15.00 3.78 19.20
C PRO A 19 -13.97 2.98 20.00
N VAL A 20 -14.09 1.67 19.95
CA VAL A 20 -13.15 0.67 20.53
C VAL A 20 -11.76 0.79 19.88
N LEU A 21 -11.62 1.71 18.92
CA LEU A 21 -10.55 1.67 17.93
C LEU A 21 -9.17 2.09 18.40
N ALA A 22 -9.03 3.03 19.31
CA ALA A 22 -7.71 3.64 19.53
C ALA A 22 -6.80 2.87 20.50
N SER A 23 -7.36 2.15 21.49
CA SER A 23 -6.55 1.46 22.51
C SER A 23 -6.19 0.02 22.13
N GLU A 24 -7.05 -0.68 21.37
CA GLU A 24 -6.81 -2.07 20.97
C GLU A 24 -5.94 -2.16 19.71
N ILE A 25 -6.07 -1.23 18.78
CA ILE A 25 -5.28 -1.18 17.55
C ILE A 25 -3.87 -0.64 17.80
N GLY A 26 -3.69 0.19 18.84
CA GLY A 26 -2.42 0.84 19.15
C GLY A 26 -1.24 -0.13 19.32
N ASP A 27 -1.46 -1.32 19.86
CA ASP A 27 -0.40 -2.31 20.06
C ASP A 27 -0.06 -3.10 18.79
N ALA A 28 -0.94 -3.12 17.78
CA ALA A 28 -0.65 -3.72 16.49
C ALA A 28 0.20 -2.81 15.59
N VAL A 29 0.30 -1.52 15.91
CA VAL A 29 1.13 -0.55 15.17
C VAL A 29 2.46 -0.39 15.88
N LEU A 30 3.53 -0.61 15.13
CA LEU A 30 4.89 -0.68 15.67
C LEU A 30 5.72 0.50 15.16
N LYS A 31 6.59 1.02 16.03
CA LYS A 31 7.68 1.91 15.60
C LYS A 31 8.86 1.07 15.14
N VAL A 32 9.33 1.33 13.94
CA VAL A 32 10.50 0.69 13.33
C VAL A 32 11.70 1.60 13.52
N PHE A 33 12.82 1.04 13.96
CA PHE A 33 14.12 1.69 14.02
C PHE A 33 15.05 0.91 13.11
N VAL A 34 15.68 1.58 12.18
CA VAL A 34 16.58 0.95 11.21
C VAL A 34 17.94 1.62 11.27
N THR A 35 18.97 0.82 11.32
CA THR A 35 20.34 1.25 11.00
C THR A 35 20.68 0.70 9.62
N SER A 36 21.01 1.58 8.70
CA SER A 36 21.33 1.24 7.31
C SER A 36 22.78 1.59 7.01
N ASN A 37 23.38 0.88 6.08
CA ASN A 37 24.71 1.15 5.60
C ASN A 37 24.75 0.98 4.08
N GLN A 38 24.53 2.07 3.37
CA GLN A 38 24.48 2.06 1.92
C GLN A 38 25.88 1.90 1.33
N MET A 39 26.02 0.99 0.37
CA MET A 39 27.27 0.79 -0.37
C MET A 39 27.49 1.93 -1.37
N ASP A 40 28.76 2.33 -1.52
CA ASP A 40 29.15 3.25 -2.60
C ASP A 40 29.32 2.46 -3.90
N PHE A 41 28.41 2.59 -4.85
CA PHE A 41 28.46 1.89 -6.13
C PHE A 41 29.68 2.28 -7.01
N TYR A 42 30.24 3.47 -6.80
CA TYR A 42 31.45 3.90 -7.50
C TYR A 42 32.73 3.40 -6.83
N ARG A 43 32.64 3.05 -5.54
CA ARG A 43 33.72 2.51 -4.72
C ARG A 43 33.23 1.32 -3.90
N PRO A 44 32.99 0.14 -4.53
CA PRO A 44 32.29 -0.98 -3.90
C PRO A 44 32.94 -1.52 -2.62
N TRP A 45 34.21 -1.16 -2.38
CA TRP A 45 34.93 -1.47 -1.14
C TRP A 45 34.70 -0.46 0.00
N GLN A 46 33.92 0.59 -0.24
CA GLN A 46 33.57 1.61 0.74
C GLN A 46 32.07 1.65 0.94
N SER A 47 31.66 2.04 2.14
CA SER A 47 30.29 2.37 2.44
C SER A 47 30.13 3.87 2.68
N GLN A 48 28.92 4.38 2.53
CA GLN A 48 28.59 5.78 2.80
C GLN A 48 28.50 6.10 4.32
N GLY A 49 28.77 5.08 5.17
CA GLY A 49 28.62 5.16 6.61
C GLY A 49 27.24 4.75 7.10
N SER A 50 27.15 4.50 8.41
CA SER A 50 25.88 4.10 9.02
C SER A 50 24.96 5.29 9.22
N THR A 51 23.71 5.16 8.82
CA THR A 51 22.63 6.10 9.05
C THR A 51 21.52 5.44 9.86
N SER A 52 20.74 6.24 10.55
CA SER A 52 19.57 5.75 11.31
C SER A 52 18.31 6.43 10.82
N ALA A 53 17.26 5.64 10.64
CA ALA A 53 15.94 6.11 10.26
C ALA A 53 14.86 5.46 11.14
N THR A 54 13.67 6.05 11.10
CA THR A 54 12.50 5.47 11.76
C THR A 54 11.34 5.38 10.77
N GLY A 55 10.48 4.40 10.99
CA GLY A 55 9.26 4.20 10.23
C GLY A 55 8.20 3.52 11.08
N SER A 56 7.19 3.03 10.42
CA SER A 56 6.07 2.32 11.03
C SER A 56 5.92 0.92 10.44
N ALA A 57 5.24 0.05 11.19
CA ALA A 57 4.88 -1.28 10.74
C ALA A 57 3.57 -1.71 11.40
N VAL A 58 2.95 -2.77 10.87
CA VAL A 58 1.71 -3.33 11.40
C VAL A 58 1.81 -4.84 11.59
N VAL A 59 1.25 -5.34 12.69
CA VAL A 59 1.17 -6.78 12.97
C VAL A 59 -0.07 -7.37 12.32
N LEU A 60 0.15 -8.40 11.50
CA LEU A 60 -0.89 -9.20 10.86
C LEU A 60 -0.99 -10.58 11.51
N LYS A 61 -2.07 -11.32 11.24
CA LYS A 61 -2.23 -12.71 11.67
C LYS A 61 -1.05 -13.58 11.23
N GLY A 62 -0.71 -14.58 12.04
CA GLY A 62 0.41 -15.49 11.79
C GLY A 62 1.76 -14.91 12.17
N ASN A 63 1.80 -13.96 13.13
CA ASN A 63 3.03 -13.33 13.62
C ASN A 63 3.84 -12.65 12.49
N ARG A 64 3.14 -12.14 11.49
CA ARG A 64 3.71 -11.41 10.36
C ARG A 64 3.68 -9.92 10.65
N ILE A 65 4.77 -9.23 10.35
CA ILE A 65 4.88 -7.79 10.55
C ILE A 65 5.14 -7.16 9.18
N LEU A 66 4.23 -6.32 8.72
CA LEU A 66 4.29 -5.68 7.41
C LEU A 66 4.75 -4.23 7.55
N THR A 67 5.65 -3.82 6.67
CA THR A 67 6.15 -2.44 6.53
C THR A 67 6.48 -2.15 5.06
N ASN A 68 6.98 -0.95 4.74
CA ASN A 68 7.51 -0.69 3.41
C ASN A 68 8.93 -1.22 3.24
N ALA A 69 9.28 -1.61 2.00
CA ALA A 69 10.63 -2.05 1.67
C ALA A 69 11.64 -0.91 1.82
N HIS A 70 11.28 0.32 1.41
CA HIS A 70 12.16 1.48 1.54
C HIS A 70 12.48 1.84 3.00
N VAL A 71 11.58 1.54 3.95
CA VAL A 71 11.83 1.79 5.39
C VAL A 71 13.00 0.97 5.91
N ILE A 72 13.20 -0.24 5.36
CA ILE A 72 14.26 -1.15 5.79
C ILE A 72 15.33 -1.36 4.73
N ALA A 73 15.41 -0.51 3.71
CA ALA A 73 16.43 -0.61 2.68
C ALA A 73 17.83 -0.53 3.27
N ASP A 74 18.78 -1.29 2.71
CA ASP A 74 20.18 -1.34 3.12
C ASP A 74 20.40 -1.56 4.63
N ASN A 75 19.44 -2.22 5.29
CA ASN A 75 19.48 -2.41 6.73
C ASN A 75 20.65 -3.31 7.16
N THR A 76 21.32 -2.92 8.23
CA THR A 76 22.25 -3.74 8.98
C THR A 76 21.68 -4.17 10.32
N PHE A 77 20.68 -3.42 10.82
CA PHE A 77 20.01 -3.73 12.08
C PHE A 77 18.61 -3.13 12.11
N ILE A 78 17.63 -3.94 12.51
CA ILE A 78 16.23 -3.54 12.65
C ILE A 78 15.78 -3.80 14.07
N GLN A 79 15.11 -2.83 14.67
CA GLN A 79 14.42 -2.96 15.95
C GLN A 79 12.98 -2.50 15.86
N LEU A 80 12.11 -3.15 16.62
CA LEU A 80 10.69 -2.83 16.72
C LEU A 80 10.33 -2.48 18.17
N ARG A 81 9.42 -1.53 18.31
CA ARG A 81 8.85 -1.12 19.60
C ARG A 81 7.33 -1.07 19.52
N LYS A 82 6.66 -1.63 20.54
CA LYS A 82 5.20 -1.60 20.70
C LYS A 82 4.77 -0.31 21.40
N GLY A 83 3.77 0.39 20.86
CA GLY A 83 3.13 1.53 21.50
C GLY A 83 4.09 2.40 22.31
N SER A 84 3.75 2.67 23.57
CA SER A 84 4.57 3.41 24.54
C SER A 84 5.56 2.56 25.33
N ASN A 85 5.67 1.25 25.03
CA ASN A 85 6.60 0.36 25.72
C ASN A 85 8.04 0.68 25.32
N PRO A 86 8.94 1.03 26.23
CA PRO A 86 10.32 1.38 25.91
C PRO A 86 11.17 0.21 25.40
N LYS A 87 10.75 -1.03 25.64
CA LYS A 87 11.50 -2.23 25.21
C LYS A 87 11.53 -2.31 23.68
N LYS A 88 12.73 -2.40 23.14
CA LYS A 88 12.99 -2.66 21.72
C LYS A 88 13.32 -4.12 21.53
N TYR A 89 12.84 -4.69 20.44
CA TYR A 89 13.07 -6.08 20.04
C TYR A 89 13.80 -6.09 18.72
N SER A 90 14.82 -6.92 18.61
CA SER A 90 15.50 -7.14 17.33
C SER A 90 14.57 -7.87 16.38
N ALA A 91 14.54 -7.40 15.14
CA ALA A 91 13.74 -7.98 14.07
C ALA A 91 14.64 -8.29 12.87
N ARG A 92 14.15 -9.16 11.99
CA ARG A 92 14.81 -9.48 10.73
C ARG A 92 13.81 -9.43 9.58
N ALA A 93 14.28 -9.07 8.40
CA ALA A 93 13.51 -9.18 7.18
C ALA A 93 13.34 -10.66 6.80
N VAL A 94 12.12 -11.05 6.49
CA VAL A 94 11.76 -12.36 5.95
C VAL A 94 11.72 -12.29 4.43
N ALA A 95 11.12 -11.22 3.90
CA ALA A 95 11.03 -10.97 2.47
C ALA A 95 10.96 -9.47 2.19
N MET A 96 11.44 -9.08 1.01
CA MET A 96 11.38 -7.70 0.51
C MET A 96 10.88 -7.72 -0.94
N GLY A 97 9.77 -7.06 -1.21
CA GLY A 97 9.23 -6.77 -2.53
C GLY A 97 9.52 -5.33 -2.90
N ASN A 98 10.70 -5.07 -3.46
CA ASN A 98 11.11 -3.72 -3.84
C ASN A 98 10.23 -3.13 -4.94
N ASP A 99 9.65 -3.95 -5.79
CA ASP A 99 8.76 -3.55 -6.87
C ASP A 99 7.40 -3.01 -6.35
N CYS A 100 6.87 -3.59 -5.28
CA CYS A 100 5.63 -3.15 -4.63
C CYS A 100 5.84 -2.37 -3.33
N ASP A 101 7.10 -2.09 -2.99
CA ASP A 101 7.50 -1.35 -1.77
C ASP A 101 6.93 -1.95 -0.46
N LEU A 102 6.88 -3.28 -0.36
CA LEU A 102 6.47 -4.00 0.83
C LEU A 102 7.59 -4.86 1.38
N ALA A 103 7.65 -5.01 2.70
CA ALA A 103 8.56 -5.91 3.38
C ALA A 103 7.88 -6.64 4.53
N LEU A 104 8.22 -7.91 4.68
CA LEU A 104 7.76 -8.76 5.76
C LEU A 104 8.89 -8.93 6.78
N LEU A 105 8.57 -8.59 8.04
CA LEU A 105 9.49 -8.74 9.16
C LEU A 105 8.98 -9.81 10.13
N THR A 106 9.90 -10.33 10.92
CA THR A 106 9.60 -11.17 12.08
C THR A 106 10.49 -10.82 13.26
N VAL A 107 10.05 -11.24 14.46
CA VAL A 107 10.80 -11.16 15.72
C VAL A 107 10.88 -12.57 16.27
N ASP A 108 12.11 -13.00 16.64
CA ASP A 108 12.33 -14.35 17.12
C ASP A 108 11.87 -14.56 18.59
N ASP A 109 11.74 -13.47 19.38
CA ASP A 109 11.20 -13.52 20.74
C ASP A 109 9.66 -13.67 20.71
N PRO A 110 9.09 -14.84 21.09
CA PRO A 110 7.65 -15.07 21.06
C PRO A 110 6.87 -14.19 22.02
N GLU A 111 7.52 -13.65 23.06
CA GLU A 111 6.91 -12.71 24.00
C GLU A 111 6.53 -11.39 23.34
N PHE A 112 7.17 -11.09 22.19
CA PHE A 112 6.84 -9.90 21.42
C PHE A 112 5.38 -9.89 20.99
N PHE A 113 4.83 -11.00 20.54
CA PHE A 113 3.47 -11.08 20.00
C PHE A 113 2.38 -11.19 21.08
N LYS A 114 2.76 -11.44 22.34
CA LYS A 114 1.78 -11.54 23.42
C LYS A 114 1.05 -10.22 23.66
N GLY A 115 -0.27 -10.31 23.74
CA GLY A 115 -1.16 -9.16 23.98
C GLY A 115 -1.40 -8.28 22.76
N ILE A 116 -0.79 -8.56 21.61
CA ILE A 116 -1.08 -7.86 20.37
C ILE A 116 -2.31 -8.49 19.71
N VAL A 117 -3.31 -7.66 19.38
CA VAL A 117 -4.43 -8.03 18.54
C VAL A 117 -4.05 -7.71 17.08
N PRO A 118 -3.71 -8.71 16.26
CA PRO A 118 -3.27 -8.47 14.89
C PRO A 118 -4.42 -7.95 14.03
N LEU A 119 -4.12 -7.10 13.05
CA LEU A 119 -5.11 -6.63 12.10
C LEU A 119 -5.41 -7.67 11.02
N ASP A 120 -6.69 -7.73 10.64
CA ASP A 120 -7.14 -8.46 9.45
C ASP A 120 -7.00 -7.58 8.22
N LEU A 121 -6.61 -8.18 7.09
CA LEU A 121 -6.65 -7.51 5.80
C LEU A 121 -8.10 -7.33 5.37
N GLY A 122 -8.46 -6.08 5.08
CA GLY A 122 -9.76 -5.70 4.54
C GLY A 122 -9.83 -5.76 3.01
N GLU A 123 -10.91 -5.18 2.48
CA GLU A 123 -11.09 -5.00 1.04
C GLU A 123 -10.65 -3.60 0.60
N LEU A 124 -10.48 -3.43 -0.70
CA LEU A 124 -10.17 -2.13 -1.30
C LEU A 124 -11.32 -1.15 -0.97
N PRO A 125 -11.06 -0.03 -0.33
CA PRO A 125 -12.10 0.96 -0.03
C PRO A 125 -12.62 1.61 -1.32
N ASN A 126 -13.82 2.20 -1.23
CA ASN A 126 -14.40 2.97 -2.32
C ASN A 126 -14.00 4.46 -2.21
N LEU A 127 -14.21 5.20 -3.29
CA LEU A 127 -14.02 6.66 -3.30
C LEU A 127 -14.90 7.32 -2.22
N LYS A 128 -14.37 8.38 -1.60
CA LYS A 128 -15.01 9.16 -0.53
C LYS A 128 -15.19 8.41 0.80
N GLU A 129 -14.78 7.17 0.92
CA GLU A 129 -14.77 6.49 2.21
C GLU A 129 -13.67 7.04 3.12
N THR A 130 -14.02 7.19 4.40
CA THR A 130 -13.09 7.66 5.42
C THR A 130 -12.12 6.54 5.83
N VAL A 131 -10.86 6.90 5.94
CA VAL A 131 -9.77 6.02 6.38
C VAL A 131 -8.92 6.71 7.45
N THR A 132 -8.35 5.91 8.34
CA THR A 132 -7.46 6.37 9.43
C THR A 132 -6.06 5.84 9.19
N VAL A 133 -5.08 6.74 9.16
CA VAL A 133 -3.65 6.39 9.08
C VAL A 133 -3.06 6.46 10.49
N ILE A 134 -2.35 5.40 10.88
CA ILE A 134 -1.67 5.34 12.18
C ILE A 134 -0.18 5.07 11.94
N GLY A 135 0.69 5.89 12.52
CA GLY A 135 2.13 5.73 12.37
C GLY A 135 2.93 6.54 13.37
N TYR A 136 4.25 6.45 13.27
CA TYR A 136 5.19 7.14 14.14
C TYR A 136 5.99 8.18 13.31
N PRO A 137 5.45 9.38 13.11
CA PRO A 137 6.15 10.42 12.35
C PRO A 137 7.48 10.75 13.01
N GLU A 138 8.42 11.25 12.22
CA GLU A 138 9.75 11.65 12.71
C GLU A 138 9.64 12.63 13.87
N GLY A 139 10.50 12.43 14.87
CA GLY A 139 10.53 13.26 16.09
C GLY A 139 9.49 12.87 17.15
N GLY A 140 8.56 11.92 16.85
CA GLY A 140 7.52 11.49 17.79
C GLY A 140 7.81 10.12 18.42
N ASP A 141 7.58 10.02 19.74
CA ASP A 141 7.62 8.73 20.45
C ASP A 141 6.25 8.08 20.60
N LYS A 142 5.20 8.83 20.34
CA LYS A 142 3.80 8.37 20.34
C LYS A 142 3.30 8.21 18.92
N ALA A 143 2.40 7.27 18.73
CA ALA A 143 1.71 7.11 17.46
C ALA A 143 0.88 8.37 17.14
N SER A 144 0.95 8.80 15.89
CA SER A 144 0.07 9.82 15.32
C SER A 144 -1.09 9.13 14.64
N ILE A 145 -2.27 9.70 14.78
CA ILE A 145 -3.50 9.23 14.12
C ILE A 145 -4.00 10.38 13.27
N THR A 146 -4.08 10.14 11.96
CA THR A 146 -4.64 11.11 11.00
C THR A 146 -5.80 10.47 10.26
N GLU A 147 -6.80 11.26 9.94
CA GLU A 147 -7.99 10.81 9.22
C GLU A 147 -8.09 11.55 7.90
N GLY A 148 -8.58 10.87 6.89
CA GLY A 148 -8.81 11.43 5.58
C GLY A 148 -9.76 10.56 4.77
N VAL A 149 -9.99 10.93 3.50
CA VAL A 149 -10.86 10.21 2.59
C VAL A 149 -10.11 9.65 1.39
N VAL A 150 -10.63 8.57 0.84
CA VAL A 150 -10.15 8.00 -0.43
C VAL A 150 -10.52 8.97 -1.56
N SER A 151 -9.51 9.56 -2.19
CA SER A 151 -9.67 10.58 -3.21
C SER A 151 -9.57 10.04 -4.63
N ARG A 152 -8.75 8.99 -4.84
CA ARG A 152 -8.52 8.38 -6.15
C ARG A 152 -8.02 6.94 -6.01
N ILE A 153 -8.40 6.09 -6.96
CA ILE A 153 -7.92 4.71 -7.08
C ILE A 153 -7.43 4.56 -8.53
N GLU A 154 -6.14 4.37 -8.70
CA GLU A 154 -5.54 4.32 -10.04
C GLU A 154 -4.23 3.53 -10.06
N VAL A 155 -3.76 3.15 -11.24
CA VAL A 155 -2.41 2.61 -11.44
C VAL A 155 -1.43 3.78 -11.55
N THR A 156 -0.44 3.82 -10.67
CA THR A 156 0.59 4.87 -10.66
C THR A 156 1.99 4.28 -10.57
N GLY A 157 2.99 5.07 -10.95
CA GLY A 157 4.38 4.71 -10.72
C GLY A 157 4.72 4.78 -9.22
N TYR A 158 5.13 3.66 -8.64
CA TYR A 158 5.64 3.64 -7.27
C TYR A 158 7.00 4.33 -7.24
N VAL A 159 7.16 5.31 -6.35
CA VAL A 159 8.33 6.20 -6.31
C VAL A 159 9.65 5.43 -6.18
N GLN A 160 9.67 4.35 -5.40
CA GLN A 160 10.88 3.60 -5.12
C GLN A 160 11.31 2.67 -6.25
N SER A 161 10.36 2.14 -7.02
CA SER A 161 10.62 1.11 -8.03
C SER A 161 10.35 1.55 -9.46
N ALA A 162 9.65 2.67 -9.65
CA ALA A 162 9.07 3.10 -10.93
C ALA A 162 8.09 2.06 -11.56
N ARG A 163 7.67 1.03 -10.78
CA ARG A 163 6.68 0.04 -11.22
C ARG A 163 5.30 0.65 -11.24
N GLN A 164 4.56 0.38 -12.30
CA GLN A 164 3.16 0.77 -12.42
C GLN A 164 2.29 -0.24 -11.67
N LEU A 165 1.79 0.13 -10.51
CA LEU A 165 0.94 -0.72 -9.67
C LEU A 165 -0.27 0.06 -9.15
N LEU A 166 -1.32 -0.68 -8.77
CA LEU A 166 -2.50 -0.08 -8.17
C LEU A 166 -2.11 0.67 -6.91
N SER A 167 -2.54 1.91 -6.79
CA SER A 167 -2.39 2.75 -5.61
C SER A 167 -3.70 3.45 -5.27
N VAL A 168 -3.81 3.90 -4.03
CA VAL A 168 -4.95 4.69 -3.57
C VAL A 168 -4.44 5.99 -3.00
N GLN A 169 -4.92 7.09 -3.57
CA GLN A 169 -4.68 8.42 -3.05
C GLN A 169 -5.66 8.74 -1.92
N ILE A 170 -5.14 9.27 -0.83
CA ILE A 170 -5.91 9.76 0.32
C ILE A 170 -5.47 11.17 0.67
N ASP A 171 -6.34 11.95 1.29
CA ASP A 171 -6.04 13.31 1.76
C ASP A 171 -5.59 13.36 3.23
N ALA A 172 -5.48 12.19 3.88
CA ALA A 172 -4.86 12.10 5.20
C ALA A 172 -3.40 12.53 5.14
N ALA A 173 -2.95 13.28 6.13
CA ALA A 173 -1.56 13.73 6.22
C ALA A 173 -0.62 12.53 6.42
N ILE A 174 0.22 12.24 5.43
CA ILE A 174 1.30 11.26 5.50
C ILE A 174 2.62 12.02 5.56
N ASN A 175 3.29 11.95 6.71
CA ASN A 175 4.58 12.57 6.95
C ASN A 175 5.68 11.49 7.04
N PRO A 176 6.97 11.86 6.86
CA PRO A 176 8.09 10.96 7.10
C PRO A 176 7.95 10.26 8.46
N GLY A 177 8.15 8.94 8.47
CA GLY A 177 7.93 8.07 9.65
C GLY A 177 6.55 7.39 9.68
N ASN A 178 5.52 7.91 9.01
CA ASN A 178 4.24 7.20 8.85
C ASN A 178 4.34 6.05 7.83
N SER A 179 5.34 6.08 6.94
CA SER A 179 5.59 5.01 5.97
C SER A 179 5.67 3.65 6.65
N GLY A 180 4.99 2.65 6.08
CA GLY A 180 4.84 1.31 6.63
C GLY A 180 3.73 1.17 7.67
N GLY A 181 3.15 2.28 8.12
CA GLY A 181 2.01 2.27 9.02
C GLY A 181 0.71 1.84 8.34
N PRO A 182 -0.23 1.26 9.11
CA PRO A 182 -1.51 0.85 8.57
C PRO A 182 -2.42 2.02 8.23
N VAL A 183 -3.14 1.86 7.13
CA VAL A 183 -4.35 2.59 6.82
C VAL A 183 -5.53 1.69 7.14
N ILE A 184 -6.43 2.17 7.98
CA ILE A 184 -7.48 1.37 8.63
C ILE A 184 -8.86 1.91 8.26
N LYS A 185 -9.77 0.98 8.00
CA LYS A 185 -11.21 1.24 7.85
C LYS A 185 -11.98 0.12 8.55
N ASP A 186 -12.97 0.47 9.36
CA ASP A 186 -13.84 -0.49 10.08
C ASP A 186 -13.03 -1.55 10.87
N GLY A 187 -11.90 -1.15 11.47
CA GLY A 187 -11.03 -2.03 12.26
C GLY A 187 -10.17 -3.00 11.42
N LYS A 188 -10.13 -2.86 10.09
CA LYS A 188 -9.36 -3.71 9.18
C LYS A 188 -8.29 -2.90 8.47
N LEU A 189 -7.20 -3.57 8.11
CA LEU A 189 -6.14 -3.01 7.28
C LEU A 189 -6.63 -2.86 5.83
N VAL A 190 -6.76 -1.63 5.34
CA VAL A 190 -7.15 -1.33 3.96
C VAL A 190 -6.01 -0.73 3.14
N GLY A 191 -4.83 -0.62 3.72
CA GLY A 191 -3.62 -0.21 3.01
C GLY A 191 -2.43 -0.03 3.93
N ILE A 192 -1.25 0.10 3.32
CA ILE A 192 -0.01 0.52 3.97
C ILE A 192 0.33 1.92 3.49
N ALA A 193 0.51 2.85 4.42
CA ALA A 193 0.89 4.22 4.11
C ALA A 193 2.24 4.23 3.39
N MET A 194 2.28 4.91 2.25
CA MET A 194 3.47 5.12 1.44
C MET A 194 3.73 6.62 1.38
N GLN A 195 4.97 7.05 1.33
CA GLN A 195 5.34 8.46 1.28
C GLN A 195 4.70 9.14 0.06
N GLY A 196 4.07 10.31 0.28
CA GLY A 196 3.53 11.12 -0.80
C GLY A 196 4.61 11.81 -1.64
N MET A 197 4.22 12.38 -2.76
CA MET A 197 5.09 13.22 -3.59
C MET A 197 5.58 14.43 -2.78
N MET A 198 6.89 14.60 -2.66
CA MET A 198 7.55 15.63 -1.86
C MET A 198 7.16 17.09 -2.19
N GLN A 199 6.42 17.34 -3.26
CA GLN A 199 6.02 18.68 -3.71
C GLN A 199 4.52 18.98 -3.62
N SER A 200 3.70 18.03 -3.12
CA SER A 200 2.25 18.22 -3.06
C SER A 200 1.78 18.17 -1.60
N GLN A 201 1.12 19.23 -1.14
CA GLN A 201 0.49 19.26 0.17
C GLN A 201 -0.82 18.43 0.15
N ASN A 202 -1.07 17.66 1.20
CA ASN A 202 -2.27 16.86 1.39
C ASN A 202 -2.53 15.78 0.32
N ILE A 203 -1.48 15.23 -0.27
CA ILE A 203 -1.57 14.07 -1.15
C ILE A 203 -0.74 12.96 -0.54
N GLY A 204 -1.44 11.98 0.04
CA GLY A 204 -0.87 10.74 0.53
C GLY A 204 -1.25 9.58 -0.38
N PHE A 205 -0.39 8.59 -0.46
CA PHE A 205 -0.70 7.34 -1.17
C PHE A 205 -0.59 6.16 -0.21
N MET A 206 -1.42 5.15 -0.44
CA MET A 206 -1.31 3.88 0.24
C MET A 206 -1.24 2.73 -0.75
N ILE A 207 -0.51 1.69 -0.37
CA ILE A 207 -0.46 0.41 -1.07
C ILE A 207 -1.73 -0.36 -0.70
N PRO A 208 -2.61 -0.67 -1.66
CA PRO A 208 -3.95 -1.18 -1.35
C PRO A 208 -3.97 -2.71 -1.13
N PRO A 209 -5.08 -3.25 -0.58
CA PRO A 209 -5.21 -4.67 -0.26
C PRO A 209 -4.95 -5.63 -1.42
N PRO A 210 -5.31 -5.37 -2.70
CA PRO A 210 -4.96 -6.27 -3.79
C PRO A 210 -3.45 -6.47 -3.94
N VAL A 211 -2.66 -5.41 -3.82
CA VAL A 211 -1.19 -5.47 -3.90
C VAL A 211 -0.61 -6.20 -2.67
N ILE A 212 -1.11 -5.86 -1.47
CA ILE A 212 -0.70 -6.53 -0.22
C ILE A 212 -1.01 -8.04 -0.27
N ARG A 213 -2.21 -8.39 -0.74
CA ARG A 213 -2.65 -9.80 -0.85
C ARG A 213 -1.80 -10.58 -1.82
N HIS A 214 -1.45 -9.98 -2.97
CA HIS A 214 -0.54 -10.60 -3.93
C HIS A 214 0.83 -10.84 -3.30
N PHE A 215 1.45 -9.81 -2.70
CA PHE A 215 2.74 -9.93 -2.00
C PHE A 215 2.74 -11.04 -0.95
N LEU A 216 1.70 -11.09 -0.09
CA LEU A 216 1.62 -12.10 0.96
C LEU A 216 1.37 -13.51 0.42
N LYS A 217 0.60 -13.65 -0.67
CA LYS A 217 0.32 -14.93 -1.33
C LYS A 217 1.53 -15.46 -2.10
N ASP A 218 2.27 -14.58 -2.73
CA ASP A 218 3.50 -14.92 -3.44
C ASP A 218 4.54 -15.58 -2.53
N LEU A 219 4.53 -15.23 -1.25
CA LEU A 219 5.41 -15.80 -0.23
C LEU A 219 4.94 -17.15 0.34
N ASP A 220 3.80 -17.70 -0.09
CA ASP A 220 3.27 -18.97 0.47
C ASP A 220 4.17 -20.17 0.14
N ASP A 221 4.94 -20.12 -0.94
CA ASP A 221 5.94 -21.13 -1.30
C ASP A 221 7.34 -20.84 -0.75
N GLY A 222 7.49 -19.72 -0.03
CA GLY A 222 8.75 -19.29 0.57
C GLY A 222 9.66 -18.46 -0.34
N LYS A 223 9.21 -18.10 -1.55
CA LYS A 223 9.95 -17.31 -2.52
C LYS A 223 9.12 -16.12 -2.96
N TYR A 224 9.76 -14.96 -3.12
CA TYR A 224 9.15 -13.79 -3.72
C TYR A 224 9.48 -13.72 -5.21
N ASP A 225 8.49 -13.93 -6.08
CA ASP A 225 8.63 -13.83 -7.53
C ASP A 225 8.23 -12.45 -8.07
N GLY A 226 7.41 -11.72 -7.32
CA GLY A 226 7.01 -10.33 -7.58
C GLY A 226 5.84 -10.18 -8.56
N PHE A 227 5.73 -8.99 -9.14
CA PHE A 227 4.65 -8.66 -10.07
C PHE A 227 5.11 -8.90 -11.51
N PRO A 228 4.41 -9.76 -12.28
CA PRO A 228 4.79 -10.03 -13.65
C PRO A 228 4.66 -8.81 -14.54
N LEU A 229 5.48 -8.77 -15.60
CA LEU A 229 5.39 -7.80 -16.68
C LEU A 229 5.02 -8.52 -17.97
N LEU A 230 4.11 -7.93 -18.75
CA LEU A 230 3.84 -8.41 -20.10
C LEU A 230 5.05 -8.27 -21.02
N GLY A 231 5.90 -7.28 -20.76
CA GLY A 231 7.08 -6.99 -21.58
C GLY A 231 6.72 -6.33 -22.90
N ILE A 232 5.72 -5.46 -22.87
CA ILE A 232 5.31 -4.63 -24.03
C ILE A 232 5.31 -3.15 -23.65
N ASP A 233 5.65 -2.31 -24.61
CA ASP A 233 5.36 -0.88 -24.56
C ASP A 233 4.13 -0.63 -25.43
N ILE A 234 3.25 0.26 -24.98
CA ILE A 234 2.00 0.58 -25.66
C ILE A 234 1.91 2.06 -26.01
N ASN A 235 1.20 2.36 -27.08
CA ASN A 235 0.75 3.71 -27.43
C ASN A 235 -0.77 3.75 -27.40
N ASN A 236 -1.33 4.89 -26.96
CA ASN A 236 -2.76 5.13 -27.08
C ASN A 236 -3.20 5.17 -28.54
N THR A 237 -4.47 4.94 -28.78
CA THR A 237 -5.07 4.98 -30.12
C THR A 237 -6.18 6.02 -30.23
N GLU A 238 -6.09 7.11 -29.48
CA GLU A 238 -7.06 8.21 -29.50
C GLU A 238 -7.12 8.90 -30.87
N ASN A 239 -5.99 8.90 -31.60
CA ASN A 239 -5.90 9.49 -32.95
C ASN A 239 -6.66 8.64 -33.98
N GLN A 240 -7.70 9.20 -34.56
CA GLN A 240 -8.57 8.50 -35.53
C GLN A 240 -7.80 8.02 -36.79
N THR A 241 -6.88 8.81 -37.32
CA THR A 241 -6.08 8.42 -38.50
C THR A 241 -5.21 7.20 -38.18
N LEU A 242 -4.67 7.12 -36.94
CA LEU A 242 -3.92 5.96 -36.48
C LEU A 242 -4.84 4.72 -36.42
N ARG A 243 -6.06 4.88 -35.89
CA ARG A 243 -7.06 3.80 -35.83
C ARG A 243 -7.45 3.27 -37.22
N GLU A 244 -7.62 4.18 -38.18
CA GLU A 244 -7.91 3.82 -39.59
C GLU A 244 -6.73 3.07 -40.21
N PHE A 245 -5.51 3.53 -39.96
CA PHE A 245 -4.28 2.88 -40.46
C PHE A 245 -4.16 1.44 -39.95
N TYR A 246 -4.42 1.22 -38.65
CA TYR A 246 -4.41 -0.11 -38.04
C TYR A 246 -5.71 -0.91 -38.22
N LYS A 247 -6.68 -0.38 -39.00
CA LYS A 247 -7.97 -1.01 -39.30
C LYS A 247 -8.81 -1.35 -38.03
N VAL A 248 -8.68 -0.54 -37.02
CA VAL A 248 -9.45 -0.66 -35.75
C VAL A 248 -10.44 0.51 -35.57
N GLY A 249 -10.68 1.30 -36.59
CA GLY A 249 -11.57 2.46 -36.55
C GLY A 249 -13.03 2.16 -36.18
N GLY A 250 -13.50 0.92 -36.42
CA GLY A 250 -14.83 0.48 -36.08
C GLY A 250 -14.94 -0.25 -34.74
N LEU A 251 -13.85 -0.39 -33.97
CA LEU A 251 -13.80 -1.06 -32.70
C LEU A 251 -13.86 -0.05 -31.54
N GLU A 252 -14.51 -0.41 -30.45
CA GLU A 252 -14.49 0.37 -29.23
C GLU A 252 -13.21 0.02 -28.44
N GLY A 253 -12.35 1.03 -28.19
CA GLY A 253 -11.13 0.88 -27.40
C GLY A 253 -9.93 0.27 -28.12
N GLY A 254 -8.96 -0.14 -27.32
CA GLY A 254 -7.72 -0.79 -27.73
C GLY A 254 -6.49 0.12 -27.76
N VAL A 255 -5.34 -0.44 -27.39
CA VAL A 255 -4.02 0.19 -27.42
C VAL A 255 -3.10 -0.54 -28.39
N MET A 256 -2.21 0.19 -29.06
CA MET A 256 -1.25 -0.38 -29.97
C MET A 256 0.04 -0.77 -29.26
N ILE A 257 0.53 -1.96 -29.53
CA ILE A 257 1.87 -2.38 -29.07
C ILE A 257 2.92 -1.66 -29.92
N SER A 258 3.72 -0.82 -29.28
CA SER A 258 4.82 -0.12 -29.94
C SER A 258 6.12 -0.92 -29.92
N LYS A 259 6.31 -1.75 -28.88
CA LYS A 259 7.50 -2.58 -28.72
C LYS A 259 7.18 -3.82 -27.91
N VAL A 260 7.84 -4.93 -28.24
CA VAL A 260 7.90 -6.15 -27.45
C VAL A 260 9.32 -6.34 -26.95
N MET A 261 9.48 -6.62 -25.67
CA MET A 261 10.78 -6.84 -25.03
C MET A 261 11.25 -8.27 -25.30
N PRO A 262 12.45 -8.48 -25.86
CA PRO A 262 13.00 -9.81 -26.07
C PRO A 262 13.10 -10.61 -24.75
N GLY A 263 12.75 -11.89 -24.80
CA GLY A 263 12.76 -12.78 -23.64
C GLY A 263 11.61 -12.57 -22.66
N SER A 264 10.65 -11.69 -22.96
CA SER A 264 9.45 -11.49 -22.14
C SER A 264 8.37 -12.56 -22.43
N GLY A 265 7.32 -12.60 -21.61
CA GLY A 265 6.17 -13.47 -21.86
C GLY A 265 5.40 -13.16 -23.17
N ALA A 266 5.54 -11.94 -23.68
CA ALA A 266 4.96 -11.51 -24.94
C ALA A 266 5.83 -11.85 -26.17
N ASP A 267 7.11 -12.12 -25.95
CA ASP A 267 8.05 -12.40 -27.03
C ASP A 267 7.59 -13.63 -27.85
N GLU A 268 7.77 -13.56 -29.18
CA GLU A 268 7.28 -14.54 -30.15
C GLU A 268 5.75 -14.70 -30.27
N LYS A 269 4.96 -14.11 -29.35
CA LYS A 269 3.50 -14.21 -29.33
C LYS A 269 2.81 -12.94 -29.82
N LEU A 270 3.39 -11.79 -29.50
CA LEU A 270 2.90 -10.47 -29.88
C LEU A 270 3.97 -9.73 -30.68
N ARG A 271 3.53 -8.73 -31.47
CA ARG A 271 4.41 -7.93 -32.34
C ARG A 271 4.08 -6.44 -32.21
N ALA A 272 5.06 -5.60 -32.47
CA ALA A 272 4.80 -4.19 -32.67
C ALA A 272 3.79 -4.00 -33.82
N GLY A 273 2.79 -3.18 -33.60
CA GLY A 273 1.66 -2.94 -34.49
C GLY A 273 0.41 -3.78 -34.16
N ASP A 274 0.49 -4.79 -33.32
CA ASP A 274 -0.71 -5.45 -32.80
C ASP A 274 -1.51 -4.52 -31.91
N VAL A 275 -2.83 -4.67 -31.89
CA VAL A 275 -3.74 -3.88 -31.05
C VAL A 275 -4.35 -4.78 -29.99
N VAL A 276 -4.11 -4.43 -28.73
CA VAL A 276 -4.69 -5.13 -27.58
C VAL A 276 -6.05 -4.51 -27.27
N LEU A 277 -7.12 -5.28 -27.46
CA LEU A 277 -8.50 -4.82 -27.26
C LEU A 277 -9.04 -5.15 -25.85
N ALA A 278 -8.53 -6.24 -25.25
CA ALA A 278 -8.96 -6.68 -23.92
C ALA A 278 -7.85 -7.51 -23.26
N ILE A 279 -7.84 -7.53 -21.91
CA ILE A 279 -7.03 -8.43 -21.10
C ILE A 279 -8.00 -9.19 -20.19
N ASP A 280 -7.93 -10.52 -20.18
CA ASP A 280 -8.84 -11.41 -19.39
C ASP A 280 -10.32 -11.09 -19.62
N GLY A 281 -10.68 -10.69 -20.86
CA GLY A 281 -12.05 -10.31 -21.23
C GLY A 281 -12.47 -8.90 -20.79
N ILE A 282 -11.60 -8.15 -20.13
CA ILE A 282 -11.86 -6.75 -19.74
C ILE A 282 -11.42 -5.85 -20.88
N PRO A 283 -12.34 -5.08 -21.50
CA PRO A 283 -12.00 -4.15 -22.59
C PRO A 283 -11.04 -3.08 -22.13
N ILE A 284 -10.13 -2.68 -23.02
CA ILE A 284 -9.19 -1.59 -22.82
C ILE A 284 -9.63 -0.37 -23.64
N GLY A 285 -9.65 0.80 -23.02
CA GLY A 285 -9.94 2.07 -23.68
C GLY A 285 -8.88 2.45 -24.71
N VAL A 286 -9.18 3.45 -25.54
CA VAL A 286 -8.23 3.99 -26.53
C VAL A 286 -7.01 4.66 -25.90
N ASP A 287 -7.14 5.07 -24.66
CA ASP A 287 -6.12 5.71 -23.80
C ASP A 287 -5.34 4.71 -22.94
N GLY A 288 -5.70 3.40 -22.98
CA GLY A 288 -5.11 2.35 -22.18
C GLY A 288 -5.79 2.13 -20.82
N THR A 289 -6.85 2.87 -20.53
CA THR A 289 -7.63 2.66 -19.31
C THR A 289 -8.55 1.45 -19.43
N PHE A 290 -8.96 0.90 -18.29
CA PHE A 290 -9.97 -0.16 -18.20
C PHE A 290 -10.84 0.06 -16.97
N LYS A 291 -12.08 -0.39 -17.06
CA LYS A 291 -13.00 -0.29 -15.92
C LYS A 291 -12.61 -1.27 -14.83
N PHE A 292 -12.37 -0.73 -13.67
CA PHE A 292 -12.09 -1.50 -12.47
C PHE A 292 -13.28 -1.37 -11.50
N ARG A 293 -13.89 -2.48 -11.10
CA ARG A 293 -15.08 -2.55 -10.21
C ARG A 293 -16.30 -1.76 -10.69
N ASN A 294 -16.55 -1.68 -11.99
CA ASN A 294 -17.61 -0.85 -12.59
C ASN A 294 -17.45 0.67 -12.36
N GLU A 295 -16.30 1.12 -11.94
CA GLU A 295 -15.91 2.52 -11.84
C GLU A 295 -14.93 2.87 -12.98
N GLU A 296 -15.03 4.12 -13.47
CA GLU A 296 -14.13 4.64 -14.52
C GLU A 296 -12.77 5.03 -13.94
#